data_97ed6700fff1feda073aa80dfcb34664
#
_entry.id   97ed6700fff1feda073aa80dfcb34664
#
_cell.length_a   1.000
_cell.length_b   1.000
_cell.length_c   1.000
_cell.angle_alpha   90.00
_cell.angle_beta   90.00
_cell.angle_gamma   90.00
#
_symmetry.space_group_name_H-M   'P 1'
#
loop_
_entity.id
_entity.type
_entity.pdbx_description
1 polymer ?
#
loop_
_entity_poly.entity_id
_entity_poly.type
_entity_poly.pdbx_seq_one_letter_code
_entity_poly.pdbx_strand_id
1 'polypeptide(L)'
;KGTAIGKIGETITVKELKSAFPQDDFSDENANKGDTDIVATVVEGGIEKTKIAISCKYVDKWSSSFILQLQKNMKQEKTDYGLLVTKSFPSYALNDRVYYLEKEKIMMVKPEFLAVAYGGYRREVLAWDATQHYIKNRQQNEKEFSKSLKIITKWLNDRTNPILKCIETCKEISSQKEFKNRNLVKYIEKFENDLNKLEKETMIQVELIGTAMNDLDQVLKNEENLKC
;
A
#
# COMPACT_ATOMS: atom_id res chain seq x y z
N LYS A 1 33.75 -24.95 17.48
CA LYS A 1 32.86 -25.99 16.88
C LYS A 1 31.47 -25.44 16.52
N GLY A 2 30.90 -24.48 17.26
CA GLY A 2 29.55 -23.94 16.99
C GLY A 2 29.45 -23.13 15.69
N THR A 3 30.44 -22.32 15.38
CA THR A 3 30.47 -21.45 14.15
C THR A 3 30.53 -22.24 12.85
N ALA A 4 31.23 -23.38 12.81
CA ALA A 4 31.32 -24.20 11.63
C ALA A 4 30.00 -24.91 11.28
N ILE A 5 29.28 -25.40 12.30
CA ILE A 5 27.96 -26.04 12.13
C ILE A 5 26.90 -25.02 11.66
N GLY A 6 26.96 -23.79 12.18
CA GLY A 6 26.09 -22.70 11.74
C GLY A 6 26.25 -22.41 10.26
N LYS A 7 27.48 -22.18 9.78
CA LYS A 7 27.77 -21.91 8.36
C LYS A 7 27.34 -23.06 7.42
N ILE A 8 27.53 -24.30 7.83
CA ILE A 8 27.08 -25.47 7.06
C ILE A 8 25.54 -25.44 6.93
N GLY A 9 24.83 -25.16 8.03
CA GLY A 9 23.38 -25.05 8.01
C GLY A 9 22.88 -23.95 7.11
N GLU A 10 23.49 -22.76 7.13
CA GLU A 10 23.18 -21.64 6.25
C GLU A 10 23.38 -22.01 4.79
N THR A 11 24.53 -22.63 4.44
CA THR A 11 24.83 -23.06 3.06
C THR A 11 23.82 -24.10 2.55
N ILE A 12 23.43 -25.05 3.38
CA ILE A 12 22.41 -26.05 3.03
C ILE A 12 21.06 -25.37 2.80
N THR A 13 20.65 -24.47 3.69
CA THR A 13 19.42 -23.68 3.58
C THR A 13 19.36 -22.90 2.27
N VAL A 14 20.42 -22.15 1.92
CA VAL A 14 20.50 -21.38 0.66
C VAL A 14 20.41 -22.30 -0.55
N LYS A 15 21.14 -23.41 -0.55
CA LYS A 15 21.14 -24.36 -1.67
C LYS A 15 19.75 -24.97 -1.89
N GLU A 16 19.06 -25.37 -0.81
CA GLU A 16 17.71 -25.93 -0.87
C GLU A 16 16.70 -24.91 -1.41
N LEU A 17 16.72 -23.69 -0.86
CA LEU A 17 15.83 -22.62 -1.30
C LEU A 17 16.07 -22.18 -2.74
N LYS A 18 17.32 -22.00 -3.16
CA LYS A 18 17.67 -21.69 -4.57
C LYS A 18 17.21 -22.79 -5.54
N SER A 19 17.30 -24.06 -5.13
CA SER A 19 16.83 -25.18 -5.95
C SER A 19 15.30 -25.24 -6.06
N ALA A 20 14.59 -24.96 -4.97
CA ALA A 20 13.13 -25.03 -4.91
C ALA A 20 12.43 -23.76 -5.46
N PHE A 21 13.09 -22.61 -5.35
CA PHE A 21 12.57 -21.29 -5.76
C PHE A 21 13.59 -20.51 -6.58
N PRO A 22 13.92 -20.99 -7.79
CA PRO A 22 14.96 -20.37 -8.63
C PRO A 22 14.63 -18.95 -9.11
N GLN A 23 13.36 -18.52 -8.98
CA GLN A 23 12.91 -17.16 -9.30
C GLN A 23 13.25 -16.15 -8.22
N ASP A 24 13.43 -16.58 -6.97
CA ASP A 24 13.75 -15.71 -5.84
C ASP A 24 15.27 -15.59 -5.70
N ASP A 25 15.75 -14.43 -5.23
CA ASP A 25 17.17 -14.24 -4.95
C ASP A 25 17.46 -14.46 -3.46
N PHE A 26 18.53 -15.20 -3.16
CA PHE A 26 18.97 -15.52 -1.81
C PHE A 26 20.41 -15.06 -1.64
N SER A 27 20.59 -13.97 -0.91
CA SER A 27 21.91 -13.42 -0.61
C SER A 27 22.33 -13.76 0.81
N ASP A 28 23.60 -14.15 0.97
CA ASP A 28 24.32 -14.36 2.22
C ASP A 28 25.39 -13.27 2.46
N GLU A 29 25.31 -12.16 1.71
CA GLU A 29 26.32 -11.08 1.71
C GLU A 29 26.54 -10.46 3.09
N ASN A 30 25.56 -10.54 3.98
CA ASN A 30 25.63 -10.01 5.34
C ASN A 30 26.18 -11.02 6.37
N ALA A 31 26.40 -12.27 6.00
CA ALA A 31 26.94 -13.31 6.89
C ALA A 31 28.30 -12.92 7.50
N ASN A 32 29.09 -12.07 6.83
CA ASN A 32 30.38 -11.58 7.32
C ASN A 32 30.27 -10.39 8.30
N LYS A 33 29.09 -9.76 8.42
CA LYS A 33 28.86 -8.62 9.32
C LYS A 33 28.12 -9.01 10.61
N GLY A 34 27.77 -10.29 10.77
CA GLY A 34 27.17 -10.83 12.01
C GLY A 34 25.70 -10.50 12.24
N ASP A 35 24.99 -9.96 11.25
CA ASP A 35 23.67 -9.40 11.43
C ASP A 35 22.53 -10.28 10.89
N THR A 36 22.58 -10.72 9.63
CA THR A 36 21.54 -11.56 9.01
C THR A 36 22.18 -12.76 8.34
N ASP A 37 21.64 -13.97 8.63
CA ASP A 37 22.23 -15.18 8.05
C ASP A 37 21.95 -15.23 6.51
N ILE A 38 20.70 -14.97 6.09
CA ILE A 38 20.27 -14.99 4.69
C ILE A 38 19.16 -13.97 4.48
N VAL A 39 19.17 -13.26 3.36
CA VAL A 39 18.05 -12.44 2.91
C VAL A 39 17.45 -13.06 1.65
N ALA A 40 16.17 -13.39 1.69
CA ALA A 40 15.44 -13.81 0.51
C ALA A 40 14.72 -12.61 -0.10
N THR A 41 15.03 -12.27 -1.35
CA THR A 41 14.27 -11.30 -2.15
C THR A 41 13.24 -12.07 -2.97
N VAL A 42 11.98 -11.87 -2.63
CA VAL A 42 10.85 -12.54 -3.30
C VAL A 42 10.57 -11.86 -4.63
N VAL A 43 10.66 -12.62 -5.71
CA VAL A 43 10.45 -12.13 -7.08
C VAL A 43 9.19 -12.77 -7.68
N GLU A 44 8.32 -11.95 -8.27
CA GLU A 44 7.13 -12.41 -8.98
C GLU A 44 7.00 -11.69 -10.32
N GLY A 45 6.85 -12.46 -11.39
CA GLY A 45 6.83 -11.90 -12.75
C GLY A 45 8.09 -11.14 -13.14
N GLY A 46 9.26 -11.50 -12.59
CA GLY A 46 10.54 -10.82 -12.82
C GLY A 46 10.69 -9.48 -12.05
N ILE A 47 9.79 -9.17 -11.13
CA ILE A 47 9.80 -7.95 -10.34
C ILE A 47 10.03 -8.31 -8.87
N GLU A 48 11.00 -7.65 -8.22
CA GLU A 48 11.18 -7.74 -6.77
C GLU A 48 9.95 -7.17 -6.06
N LYS A 49 9.35 -7.97 -5.16
CA LYS A 49 8.16 -7.58 -4.41
C LYS A 49 8.49 -7.21 -2.98
N THR A 50 9.17 -8.10 -2.28
CA THR A 50 9.45 -7.93 -0.85
C THR A 50 10.64 -8.79 -0.43
N LYS A 51 11.08 -8.61 0.81
CA LYS A 51 12.18 -9.38 1.40
C LYS A 51 11.70 -10.20 2.59
N ILE A 52 12.38 -11.31 2.85
CA ILE A 52 12.21 -12.14 4.04
C ILE A 52 13.60 -12.30 4.68
N ALA A 53 13.75 -11.89 5.94
CA ALA A 53 14.96 -12.14 6.70
C ALA A 53 14.93 -13.58 7.22
N ILE A 54 15.97 -14.35 6.92
CA ILE A 54 16.06 -15.77 7.33
C ILE A 54 17.21 -15.92 8.31
N SER A 55 16.94 -16.58 9.44
CA SER A 55 17.95 -16.94 10.41
C SER A 55 17.99 -18.46 10.61
N CYS A 56 19.19 -19.02 10.65
CA CYS A 56 19.44 -20.45 10.77
C CYS A 56 20.02 -20.78 12.17
N LYS A 57 19.32 -21.59 12.95
CA LYS A 57 19.75 -22.01 14.31
C LYS A 57 19.72 -23.53 14.42
N TYR A 58 20.80 -24.16 13.99
CA TYR A 58 20.98 -25.62 14.00
C TYR A 58 21.47 -26.12 15.37
N VAL A 59 20.76 -25.75 16.45
CA VAL A 59 21.06 -26.09 17.83
C VAL A 59 19.96 -26.94 18.46
N ASP A 60 20.34 -27.78 19.43
CA ASP A 60 19.39 -28.73 20.07
C ASP A 60 18.57 -28.08 21.19
N LYS A 61 18.97 -26.89 21.65
CA LYS A 61 18.27 -26.18 22.73
C LYS A 61 17.68 -24.88 22.22
N TRP A 62 16.40 -24.68 22.48
CA TRP A 62 15.72 -23.45 22.20
C TRP A 62 16.21 -22.28 23.06
N SER A 63 16.24 -21.09 22.45
CA SER A 63 16.43 -19.82 23.15
C SER A 63 15.49 -18.75 22.57
N SER A 64 14.80 -18.02 23.45
CA SER A 64 13.96 -16.88 23.03
C SER A 64 14.77 -15.76 22.36
N SER A 65 16.09 -15.71 22.60
CA SER A 65 16.99 -14.77 21.91
C SER A 65 17.02 -14.95 20.40
N PHE A 66 16.64 -16.12 19.86
CA PHE A 66 16.60 -16.37 18.42
C PHE A 66 15.55 -15.48 17.72
N ILE A 67 14.38 -15.35 18.34
CA ILE A 67 13.32 -14.46 17.84
C ILE A 67 13.77 -13.00 17.93
N LEU A 68 14.34 -12.58 19.05
CA LEU A 68 14.82 -11.21 19.25
C LEU A 68 15.91 -10.84 18.23
N GLN A 69 16.83 -11.77 17.96
CA GLN A 69 17.86 -11.57 16.95
C GLN A 69 17.26 -11.46 15.54
N LEU A 70 16.33 -12.34 15.19
CA LEU A 70 15.65 -12.26 13.88
C LEU A 70 14.86 -10.96 13.71
N GLN A 71 14.16 -10.50 14.75
CA GLN A 71 13.49 -9.20 14.74
C GLN A 71 14.45 -8.03 14.53
N LYS A 72 15.66 -8.09 15.13
CA LYS A 72 16.72 -7.10 14.89
C LYS A 72 17.14 -7.14 13.41
N ASN A 73 17.37 -8.33 12.86
CA ASN A 73 17.76 -8.54 11.48
C ASN A 73 16.68 -8.02 10.51
N MET A 74 15.39 -8.31 10.78
CA MET A 74 14.26 -7.79 9.99
C MET A 74 14.28 -6.26 9.92
N LYS A 75 14.55 -5.57 11.02
CA LYS A 75 14.67 -4.10 11.05
C LYS A 75 15.85 -3.59 10.22
N GLN A 76 16.99 -4.27 10.26
CA GLN A 76 18.18 -3.90 9.48
C GLN A 76 17.96 -4.07 7.99
N GLU A 77 17.30 -5.16 7.60
CA GLU A 77 16.94 -5.45 6.20
C GLU A 77 15.70 -4.70 5.72
N LYS A 78 15.08 -3.91 6.60
CA LYS A 78 13.85 -3.14 6.31
C LYS A 78 12.72 -4.03 5.79
N THR A 79 12.55 -5.20 6.41
CA THR A 79 11.46 -6.14 6.11
C THR A 79 10.62 -6.39 7.34
N ASP A 80 9.33 -6.67 7.11
CA ASP A 80 8.37 -7.06 8.15
C ASP A 80 8.28 -8.58 8.32
N TYR A 81 9.01 -9.35 7.51
CA TYR A 81 8.84 -10.79 7.39
C TYR A 81 10.09 -11.54 7.81
N GLY A 82 9.93 -12.54 8.69
CA GLY A 82 11.03 -13.35 9.21
C GLY A 82 10.79 -14.84 9.10
N LEU A 83 11.82 -15.60 8.78
CA LEU A 83 11.82 -17.07 8.78
C LEU A 83 12.95 -17.58 9.67
N LEU A 84 12.60 -18.33 10.71
CA LEU A 84 13.55 -18.98 11.58
C LEU A 84 13.64 -20.47 11.27
N VAL A 85 14.74 -20.90 10.69
CA VAL A 85 15.04 -22.31 10.45
C VAL A 85 15.74 -22.87 11.67
N THR A 86 15.10 -23.77 12.41
CA THR A 86 15.63 -24.28 13.68
C THR A 86 15.24 -25.73 13.97
N LYS A 87 16.14 -26.49 14.58
CA LYS A 87 15.86 -27.85 15.05
C LYS A 87 15.03 -27.87 16.34
N SER A 88 15.19 -26.86 17.18
CA SER A 88 14.51 -26.78 18.47
C SER A 88 13.45 -25.70 18.50
N PHE A 89 12.30 -26.03 19.04
CA PHE A 89 11.15 -25.12 19.20
C PHE A 89 10.91 -24.82 20.67
N PRO A 90 10.21 -23.71 21.00
CA PRO A 90 9.78 -23.41 22.35
C PRO A 90 8.80 -24.48 22.86
N SER A 91 8.65 -24.58 24.19
CA SER A 91 7.82 -25.60 24.84
C SER A 91 6.36 -25.61 24.35
N TYR A 92 5.80 -24.45 23.99
CA TYR A 92 4.43 -24.30 23.48
C TYR A 92 4.27 -24.75 22.02
N ALA A 93 5.36 -24.97 21.28
CA ALA A 93 5.37 -25.42 19.88
C ALA A 93 6.26 -26.67 19.68
N LEU A 94 6.55 -27.41 20.74
CA LEU A 94 7.57 -28.49 20.72
C LEU A 94 7.28 -29.59 19.70
N ASN A 95 6.00 -29.90 19.49
CA ASN A 95 5.55 -30.96 18.58
C ASN A 95 5.31 -30.45 17.16
N ASP A 96 5.42 -29.14 16.93
CA ASP A 96 5.17 -28.54 15.64
C ASP A 96 6.36 -28.76 14.69
N ARG A 97 6.07 -28.78 13.41
CA ARG A 97 7.06 -28.81 12.33
C ARG A 97 7.23 -27.44 11.74
N VAL A 98 6.15 -26.66 11.77
CA VAL A 98 6.07 -25.27 11.37
C VAL A 98 5.20 -24.56 12.40
N TYR A 99 5.62 -23.40 12.87
CA TYR A 99 4.87 -22.57 13.79
C TYR A 99 4.93 -21.11 13.37
N TYR A 100 3.79 -20.43 13.37
CA TYR A 100 3.71 -19.05 12.94
C TYR A 100 3.40 -18.11 14.09
N LEU A 101 4.26 -17.11 14.27
CA LEU A 101 4.09 -16.01 15.21
C LEU A 101 3.43 -14.85 14.47
N GLU A 102 2.10 -14.79 14.50
CA GLU A 102 1.29 -13.87 13.70
C GLU A 102 1.62 -12.40 13.95
N LYS A 103 1.74 -11.99 15.21
CA LYS A 103 2.05 -10.59 15.58
C LYS A 103 3.41 -10.13 15.08
N GLU A 104 4.38 -10.99 15.15
CA GLU A 104 5.76 -10.75 14.75
C GLU A 104 6.00 -10.97 13.26
N LYS A 105 5.03 -11.57 12.56
CA LYS A 105 5.17 -12.03 11.18
C LYS A 105 6.42 -12.90 10.99
N ILE A 106 6.64 -13.83 11.92
CA ILE A 106 7.75 -14.75 11.91
C ILE A 106 7.24 -16.17 11.80
N MET A 107 7.72 -16.89 10.81
CA MET A 107 7.51 -18.34 10.69
C MET A 107 8.73 -19.07 11.25
N MET A 108 8.51 -20.05 12.13
CA MET A 108 9.52 -21.00 12.58
C MET A 108 9.31 -22.32 11.84
N VAL A 109 10.39 -22.92 11.36
CA VAL A 109 10.33 -24.17 10.59
C VAL A 109 11.48 -25.11 10.95
N LYS A 110 11.19 -26.40 11.02
CA LYS A 110 12.24 -27.43 11.09
C LYS A 110 12.91 -27.58 9.73
N PRO A 111 14.23 -27.81 9.67
CA PRO A 111 14.98 -27.85 8.42
C PRO A 111 14.36 -28.78 7.36
N GLU A 112 13.86 -29.94 7.74
CA GLU A 112 13.27 -30.94 6.84
C GLU A 112 11.94 -30.51 6.17
N PHE A 113 11.32 -29.41 6.64
CA PHE A 113 10.11 -28.84 6.08
C PHE A 113 10.31 -27.48 5.41
N LEU A 114 11.58 -27.05 5.27
CA LEU A 114 11.95 -25.71 4.83
C LEU A 114 11.30 -25.32 3.50
N ALA A 115 11.50 -26.11 2.46
CA ALA A 115 11.00 -25.76 1.12
C ALA A 115 9.47 -25.64 1.07
N VAL A 116 8.75 -26.56 1.72
CA VAL A 116 7.26 -26.54 1.76
C VAL A 116 6.78 -25.33 2.57
N ALA A 117 7.38 -25.08 3.72
CA ALA A 117 7.01 -23.96 4.59
C ALA A 117 7.32 -22.61 3.94
N TYR A 118 8.51 -22.47 3.32
CA TYR A 118 8.88 -21.25 2.59
C TYR A 118 7.89 -20.97 1.45
N GLY A 119 7.51 -21.99 0.66
CA GLY A 119 6.54 -21.83 -0.43
C GLY A 119 5.16 -21.36 0.04
N GLY A 120 4.69 -21.86 1.19
CA GLY A 120 3.46 -21.37 1.84
C GLY A 120 3.62 -19.92 2.31
N TYR A 121 4.69 -19.65 3.04
CA TYR A 121 4.98 -18.34 3.61
C TYR A 121 5.21 -17.27 2.53
N ARG A 122 5.93 -17.60 1.46
CA ARG A 122 6.12 -16.76 0.29
C ARG A 122 4.78 -16.26 -0.29
N ARG A 123 3.80 -17.15 -0.45
CA ARG A 123 2.45 -16.78 -0.94
C ARG A 123 1.72 -15.85 0.02
N GLU A 124 1.81 -16.13 1.30
CA GLU A 124 1.22 -15.28 2.34
C GLU A 124 1.85 -13.88 2.32
N VAL A 125 3.16 -13.79 2.27
CA VAL A 125 3.92 -12.53 2.22
C VAL A 125 3.55 -11.70 0.98
N LEU A 126 3.42 -12.33 -0.19
CA LEU A 126 2.99 -11.67 -1.42
C LEU A 126 1.56 -11.14 -1.32
N ALA A 127 0.64 -11.91 -0.74
CA ALA A 127 -0.74 -11.46 -0.53
C ALA A 127 -0.82 -10.26 0.45
N TRP A 128 -0.02 -10.28 1.51
CA TRP A 128 0.09 -9.16 2.45
C TRP A 128 0.67 -7.90 1.79
N ASP A 129 1.74 -8.05 1.02
CA ASP A 129 2.37 -6.93 0.30
C ASP A 129 1.39 -6.29 -0.69
N ALA A 130 0.70 -7.10 -1.50
CA ALA A 130 -0.34 -6.63 -2.41
C ALA A 130 -1.46 -5.89 -1.67
N THR A 131 -1.89 -6.40 -0.51
CA THR A 131 -2.91 -5.75 0.32
C THR A 131 -2.43 -4.40 0.86
N GLN A 132 -1.19 -4.28 1.33
CA GLN A 132 -0.62 -3.02 1.80
C GLN A 132 -0.51 -1.98 0.68
N HIS A 133 -0.08 -2.41 -0.51
CA HIS A 133 -0.06 -1.55 -1.70
C HIS A 133 -1.45 -1.04 -2.07
N TYR A 134 -2.47 -1.91 -2.06
CA TYR A 134 -3.85 -1.52 -2.31
C TYR A 134 -4.36 -0.49 -1.31
N ILE A 135 -4.17 -0.72 0.00
CA ILE A 135 -4.58 0.21 1.06
C ILE A 135 -3.89 1.56 0.90
N LYS A 136 -2.59 1.57 0.63
CA LYS A 136 -1.80 2.80 0.44
C LYS A 136 -2.27 3.61 -0.77
N ASN A 137 -2.51 2.95 -1.89
CA ASN A 137 -3.02 3.59 -3.11
C ASN A 137 -4.42 4.16 -2.88
N ARG A 138 -5.31 3.41 -2.21
CA ARG A 138 -6.64 3.89 -1.85
C ARG A 138 -6.59 5.14 -0.97
N GLN A 139 -5.75 5.15 0.07
CA GLN A 139 -5.57 6.32 0.94
C GLN A 139 -5.02 7.54 0.18
N GLN A 140 -4.15 7.33 -0.78
CA GLN A 140 -3.61 8.39 -1.62
C GLN A 140 -4.69 8.97 -2.54
N ASN A 141 -5.46 8.12 -3.19
CA ASN A 141 -6.59 8.51 -4.05
C ASN A 141 -7.66 9.28 -3.25
N GLU A 142 -8.00 8.83 -2.04
CA GLU A 142 -8.94 9.54 -1.15
C GLU A 142 -8.43 10.93 -0.76
N LYS A 143 -7.13 11.09 -0.50
CA LYS A 143 -6.51 12.40 -0.21
C LYS A 143 -6.54 13.33 -1.42
N GLU A 144 -6.25 12.83 -2.60
CA GLU A 144 -6.27 13.60 -3.85
C GLU A 144 -7.70 14.01 -4.22
N PHE A 145 -8.65 13.10 -4.08
CA PHE A 145 -10.08 13.39 -4.26
C PHE A 145 -10.57 14.46 -3.27
N SER A 146 -10.20 14.35 -2.00
CA SER A 146 -10.53 15.36 -0.98
C SER A 146 -9.93 16.74 -1.29
N LYS A 147 -8.70 16.79 -1.83
CA LYS A 147 -8.08 18.05 -2.29
C LYS A 147 -8.86 18.64 -3.46
N SER A 148 -9.22 17.83 -4.44
CA SER A 148 -9.99 18.24 -5.62
C SER A 148 -11.36 18.78 -5.22
N LEU A 149 -12.06 18.10 -4.30
CA LEU A 149 -13.33 18.58 -3.76
C LEU A 149 -13.19 19.94 -3.08
N LYS A 150 -12.14 20.17 -2.28
CA LYS A 150 -11.90 21.47 -1.65
C LYS A 150 -11.68 22.58 -2.66
N ILE A 151 -10.96 22.31 -3.75
CA ILE A 151 -10.73 23.27 -4.83
C ILE A 151 -12.05 23.61 -5.52
N ILE A 152 -12.85 22.59 -5.86
CA ILE A 152 -14.17 22.77 -6.51
C ILE A 152 -15.12 23.54 -5.59
N THR A 153 -15.17 23.18 -4.30
CA THR A 153 -16.03 23.88 -3.31
C THR A 153 -15.63 25.35 -3.16
N LYS A 154 -14.32 25.62 -3.10
CA LYS A 154 -13.82 26.99 -3.05
C LYS A 154 -14.20 27.77 -4.31
N TRP A 155 -14.01 27.17 -5.48
CA TRP A 155 -14.33 27.77 -6.77
C TRP A 155 -15.83 28.08 -6.91
N LEU A 156 -16.71 27.16 -6.46
CA LEU A 156 -18.16 27.37 -6.42
C LEU A 156 -18.52 28.53 -5.47
N ASN A 157 -17.96 28.56 -4.28
CA ASN A 157 -18.24 29.63 -3.32
C ASN A 157 -17.75 30.99 -3.82
N ASP A 158 -16.59 31.05 -4.45
CA ASP A 158 -16.03 32.29 -5.00
C ASP A 158 -16.89 32.86 -6.15
N ARG A 159 -17.68 32.03 -6.83
CA ARG A 159 -18.58 32.44 -7.93
C ARG A 159 -20.02 32.61 -7.55
N THR A 160 -20.55 31.79 -6.66
CA THR A 160 -21.94 31.94 -6.18
C THR A 160 -22.15 33.15 -5.28
N ASN A 161 -21.18 33.51 -4.45
CA ASN A 161 -21.28 34.69 -3.58
C ASN A 161 -21.46 36.01 -4.35
N PRO A 162 -20.73 36.32 -5.44
CA PRO A 162 -20.97 37.49 -6.26
C PRO A 162 -22.37 37.48 -6.91
N ILE A 163 -22.86 36.32 -7.34
CA ILE A 163 -24.19 36.15 -7.96
C ILE A 163 -25.30 36.42 -6.92
N LEU A 164 -25.18 35.83 -5.73
CA LEU A 164 -26.13 36.08 -4.64
C LEU A 164 -26.15 37.56 -4.25
N LYS A 165 -25.02 38.20 -4.16
CA LYS A 165 -24.88 39.62 -3.90
C LYS A 165 -25.50 40.48 -4.98
N CYS A 166 -25.37 40.09 -6.26
CA CYS A 166 -26.00 40.77 -7.39
C CYS A 166 -27.54 40.63 -7.33
N ILE A 167 -28.04 39.44 -6.99
CA ILE A 167 -29.49 39.20 -6.83
C ILE A 167 -30.05 40.04 -5.69
N GLU A 168 -29.36 40.16 -4.53
CA GLU A 168 -29.74 40.99 -3.43
C GLU A 168 -29.80 42.47 -3.85
N THR A 169 -28.77 42.96 -4.53
CA THR A 169 -28.71 44.33 -5.06
C THR A 169 -29.85 44.59 -6.07
N CYS A 170 -30.16 43.64 -6.95
CA CYS A 170 -31.28 43.73 -7.88
C CYS A 170 -32.62 43.77 -7.17
N LYS A 171 -32.81 43.02 -6.08
CA LYS A 171 -34.03 43.07 -5.25
C LYS A 171 -34.20 44.41 -4.52
N GLU A 172 -33.08 44.96 -3.98
CA GLU A 172 -33.09 46.28 -3.36
C GLU A 172 -33.45 47.36 -4.36
N ILE A 173 -32.86 47.32 -5.57
CA ILE A 173 -33.17 48.28 -6.63
C ILE A 173 -34.64 48.18 -7.12
N SER A 174 -35.16 46.95 -7.25
CA SER A 174 -36.54 46.73 -7.71
C SER A 174 -37.57 47.17 -6.67
N SER A 175 -37.19 47.24 -5.40
CA SER A 175 -38.09 47.76 -4.33
C SER A 175 -38.14 49.29 -4.29
N GLN A 176 -37.20 49.99 -4.90
CA GLN A 176 -37.21 51.45 -5.01
C GLN A 176 -38.05 51.88 -6.24
N LYS A 177 -39.21 52.42 -6.02
CA LYS A 177 -40.25 52.79 -7.02
C LYS A 177 -39.85 53.76 -8.14
N GLU A 178 -38.58 54.11 -8.31
CA GLU A 178 -38.07 55.14 -9.25
C GLU A 178 -37.17 54.63 -10.36
N PHE A 179 -37.18 53.34 -10.72
CA PHE A 179 -36.29 52.86 -11.77
C PHE A 179 -36.92 52.76 -13.15
N LYS A 180 -37.08 53.90 -13.83
CA LYS A 180 -37.12 53.99 -15.28
C LYS A 180 -35.65 54.14 -15.77
N ASN A 181 -34.90 53.06 -16.02
CA ASN A 181 -33.58 53.30 -16.51
C ASN A 181 -33.04 52.21 -17.48
N ARG A 182 -32.52 52.66 -18.63
CA ARG A 182 -31.81 51.87 -19.63
C ARG A 182 -30.61 51.09 -19.09
N ASN A 183 -30.10 51.48 -17.99
CA ASN A 183 -28.94 50.79 -17.34
C ASN A 183 -29.34 49.46 -16.72
N LEU A 184 -30.58 49.30 -16.24
CA LEU A 184 -31.05 48.02 -15.67
C LEU A 184 -31.07 46.92 -16.72
N VAL A 185 -31.50 47.23 -17.94
CA VAL A 185 -31.52 46.26 -19.06
C VAL A 185 -30.11 45.80 -19.37
N LYS A 186 -29.13 46.70 -19.42
CA LYS A 186 -27.74 46.33 -19.65
C LYS A 186 -27.13 45.46 -18.51
N TYR A 187 -27.55 45.68 -17.27
CA TYR A 187 -27.11 44.85 -16.14
C TYR A 187 -27.75 43.45 -16.19
N ILE A 188 -29.03 43.35 -16.59
CA ILE A 188 -29.71 42.06 -16.80
C ILE A 188 -29.06 41.30 -17.95
N GLU A 189 -28.81 41.93 -19.09
CA GLU A 189 -28.14 41.30 -20.24
C GLU A 189 -26.73 40.79 -19.88
N LYS A 190 -25.98 41.58 -19.11
CA LYS A 190 -24.66 41.16 -18.64
C LYS A 190 -24.75 39.98 -17.67
N PHE A 191 -25.73 39.98 -16.78
CA PHE A 191 -25.98 38.93 -15.84
C PHE A 191 -26.39 37.61 -16.52
N GLU A 192 -27.26 37.67 -17.53
CA GLU A 192 -27.62 36.52 -18.37
C GLU A 192 -26.42 35.93 -19.11
N ASN A 193 -25.53 36.78 -19.63
CA ASN A 193 -24.32 36.34 -20.29
C ASN A 193 -23.34 35.66 -19.30
N ASP A 194 -23.19 36.21 -18.10
CA ASP A 194 -22.33 35.64 -17.04
C ASP A 194 -22.91 34.31 -16.51
N LEU A 195 -24.24 34.16 -16.38
CA LEU A 195 -24.91 32.90 -16.08
C LEU A 195 -24.71 31.84 -17.16
N ASN A 196 -24.89 32.17 -18.41
CA ASN A 196 -24.69 31.27 -19.54
C ASN A 196 -23.24 30.78 -19.63
N LYS A 197 -22.28 31.63 -19.28
CA LYS A 197 -20.87 31.27 -19.19
C LYS A 197 -20.60 30.31 -18.03
N LEU A 198 -21.19 30.58 -16.88
CA LEU A 198 -21.09 29.74 -15.68
C LEU A 198 -21.69 28.35 -15.93
N GLU A 199 -22.84 28.29 -16.60
CA GLU A 199 -23.49 27.03 -16.96
C GLU A 199 -22.63 26.18 -17.86
N LYS A 200 -22.01 26.76 -18.93
CA LYS A 200 -21.08 26.07 -19.79
C LYS A 200 -19.84 25.55 -19.03
N GLU A 201 -19.24 26.38 -18.19
CA GLU A 201 -18.07 26.00 -17.41
C GLU A 201 -18.43 24.89 -16.39
N THR A 202 -19.63 24.91 -15.82
CA THR A 202 -20.11 23.87 -14.89
C THR A 202 -20.34 22.55 -15.63
N MET A 203 -20.92 22.58 -16.83
CA MET A 203 -21.08 21.37 -17.67
C MET A 203 -19.74 20.72 -17.99
N ILE A 204 -18.72 21.50 -18.37
CA ILE A 204 -17.36 20.97 -18.62
C ILE A 204 -16.79 20.29 -17.37
N GLN A 205 -16.99 20.87 -16.20
CA GLN A 205 -16.49 20.27 -14.94
C GLN A 205 -17.25 18.99 -14.57
N VAL A 206 -18.56 18.93 -14.81
CA VAL A 206 -19.37 17.71 -14.61
C VAL A 206 -18.94 16.61 -15.56
N GLU A 207 -18.63 16.92 -16.82
CA GLU A 207 -18.09 15.94 -17.79
C GLU A 207 -16.72 15.42 -17.35
N LEU A 208 -15.82 16.28 -16.87
CA LEU A 208 -14.50 15.87 -16.35
C LEU A 208 -14.62 14.96 -15.12
N ILE A 209 -15.53 15.26 -14.22
CA ILE A 209 -15.82 14.41 -13.05
C ILE A 209 -16.42 13.07 -13.50
N GLY A 210 -17.33 13.08 -14.47
CA GLY A 210 -17.92 11.88 -15.05
C GLY A 210 -16.88 10.98 -15.72
N THR A 211 -15.94 11.57 -16.45
CA THR A 211 -14.82 10.83 -17.08
C THR A 211 -13.92 10.21 -16.00
N ALA A 212 -13.53 10.97 -14.99
CA ALA A 212 -12.71 10.47 -13.89
C ALA A 212 -13.40 9.35 -13.08
N MET A 213 -14.72 9.42 -12.91
CA MET A 213 -15.50 8.34 -12.28
C MET A 213 -15.55 7.08 -13.14
N ASN A 214 -15.69 7.21 -14.46
CA ASN A 214 -15.67 6.07 -15.38
C ASN A 214 -14.29 5.40 -15.43
N ASP A 215 -13.21 6.17 -15.38
CA ASP A 215 -11.84 5.64 -15.31
C ASP A 215 -11.61 4.88 -14.01
N LEU A 216 -12.12 5.38 -12.89
CA LEU A 216 -12.09 4.71 -11.59
C LEU A 216 -12.87 3.38 -11.61
N ASP A 217 -14.06 3.37 -12.19
CA ASP A 217 -14.89 2.16 -12.35
C ASP A 217 -14.23 1.11 -13.25
N GLN A 218 -13.50 1.52 -14.28
CA GLN A 218 -12.73 0.60 -15.13
C GLN A 218 -11.55 -0.02 -14.38
N VAL A 219 -10.84 0.75 -13.58
CA VAL A 219 -9.76 0.25 -12.74
C VAL A 219 -10.30 -0.77 -11.73
N LEU A 220 -11.41 -0.48 -11.06
CA LEU A 220 -12.05 -1.39 -10.11
C LEU A 220 -12.51 -2.70 -10.75
N LYS A 221 -13.11 -2.66 -11.95
CA LYS A 221 -13.53 -3.85 -12.70
C LYS A 221 -12.34 -4.69 -13.16
N ASN A 222 -11.24 -4.07 -13.53
CA ASN A 222 -10.02 -4.79 -13.91
C ASN A 222 -9.38 -5.49 -12.70
N GLU A 223 -9.47 -4.90 -11.51
CA GLU A 223 -9.00 -5.53 -10.26
C GLU A 223 -9.89 -6.70 -9.81
N GLU A 224 -11.19 -6.64 -10.04
CA GLU A 224 -12.11 -7.77 -9.78
C GLU A 224 -11.84 -8.96 -10.72
N ASN A 225 -11.51 -8.71 -11.98
CA ASN A 225 -11.17 -9.74 -12.96
C ASN A 225 -9.80 -10.41 -12.72
N LEU A 226 -8.90 -9.79 -11.96
CA LEU A 226 -7.61 -10.36 -11.55
C LEU A 226 -7.72 -11.24 -10.30
N LYS A 227 -8.90 -11.31 -9.66
CA LYS A 227 -9.16 -12.14 -8.47
C LYS A 227 -9.85 -13.48 -8.79
N CYS A 228 -10.18 -13.76 -10.04
CA CYS A 228 -10.65 -15.05 -10.54
C CYS A 228 -9.51 -15.82 -11.22
#